data_993794950aacf5c9ca56b723233fb9b9
#
_entry.id   993794950aacf5c9ca56b723233fb9b9
#
_cell.length_a   1.000
_cell.length_b   1.000
_cell.length_c   1.000
_cell.angle_alpha   90.00
_cell.angle_beta   90.00
_cell.angle_gamma   90.00
#
_symmetry.space_group_name_H-M   'P 1'
#
loop_
_entity.id
_entity.type
_entity.pdbx_description
1 polymer ?
#
loop_
_entity_poly.entity_id
_entity_poly.type
_entity_poly.pdbx_seq_one_letter_code
_entity_poly.pdbx_strand_id
1 'polypeptide(L)'
;MKTLTAIIVSGIFALSATACTCNSGLFGGKTVKASRNYVTKNIKVDNFTGLNLAGSPNVTYTQKAGKPEVEVYTSDNIVDLLDINVVNNTLNIKFKKGVSVSYNKLEIRVSSETLNNISVAGSGNVELANGLKTDHLKVSVAGSGDIDADNITCTGNLNVSVAGSAT
;
A
#
# COMPACT_ATOMS: atom_id res chain seq x y z
N MET A 1 4.00 18.51 -65.39
CA MET A 1 3.05 17.62 -64.74
C MET A 1 3.88 16.47 -64.14
N LYS A 2 4.06 16.48 -62.84
CA LYS A 2 4.80 15.41 -62.13
C LYS A 2 3.79 14.61 -61.29
N THR A 3 3.56 13.39 -61.68
CA THR A 3 2.70 12.45 -61.00
C THR A 3 3.42 11.91 -59.77
N LEU A 4 2.83 12.10 -58.60
CA LEU A 4 3.32 11.58 -57.33
C LEU A 4 2.67 10.22 -57.09
N THR A 5 3.47 9.16 -57.15
CA THR A 5 3.01 7.78 -56.86
C THR A 5 3.14 7.56 -55.38
N ALA A 6 2.00 7.41 -54.70
CA ALA A 6 1.96 7.05 -53.28
C ALA A 6 2.14 5.52 -53.13
N ILE A 7 3.21 5.11 -52.47
CA ILE A 7 3.44 3.70 -52.11
C ILE A 7 2.79 3.48 -50.75
N ILE A 8 1.70 2.69 -50.75
CA ILE A 8 1.07 2.19 -49.52
C ILE A 8 1.87 0.96 -49.08
N VAL A 9 2.66 1.10 -48.02
CA VAL A 9 3.30 -0.04 -47.35
C VAL A 9 2.30 -0.59 -46.34
N SER A 10 1.63 -1.67 -46.70
CA SER A 10 0.80 -2.46 -45.82
C SER A 10 1.69 -3.31 -44.91
N GLY A 11 1.95 -2.80 -43.71
CA GLY A 11 2.66 -3.53 -42.64
C GLY A 11 1.71 -4.54 -41.98
N ILE A 12 1.83 -5.80 -42.33
CA ILE A 12 1.18 -6.90 -41.59
C ILE A 12 1.91 -7.03 -40.25
N PHE A 13 1.28 -6.53 -39.17
CA PHE A 13 1.75 -6.75 -37.81
C PHE A 13 1.35 -8.16 -37.37
N ALA A 14 2.25 -9.12 -37.55
CA ALA A 14 2.08 -10.48 -37.04
C ALA A 14 2.19 -10.40 -35.50
N LEU A 15 1.04 -10.51 -34.84
CA LEU A 15 0.95 -10.68 -33.38
C LEU A 15 1.46 -12.09 -33.05
N SER A 16 2.75 -12.21 -32.76
CA SER A 16 3.29 -13.45 -32.20
C SER A 16 2.81 -13.52 -30.74
N ALA A 17 1.75 -14.29 -30.51
CA ALA A 17 1.36 -14.72 -29.18
C ALA A 17 2.47 -15.63 -28.63
N THR A 18 3.43 -15.03 -27.94
CA THR A 18 4.38 -15.78 -27.12
C THR A 18 3.57 -16.33 -25.96
N ALA A 19 3.20 -17.62 -26.06
CA ALA A 19 2.65 -18.34 -24.92
C ALA A 19 3.69 -18.29 -23.80
N CYS A 20 3.41 -17.45 -22.81
CA CYS A 20 4.18 -17.41 -21.57
C CYS A 20 3.89 -18.73 -20.85
N THR A 21 4.70 -19.75 -21.08
CA THR A 21 4.73 -20.93 -20.23
C THR A 21 5.19 -20.48 -18.87
N CYS A 22 4.24 -20.23 -17.97
CA CYS A 22 4.51 -20.03 -16.56
C CYS A 22 5.10 -21.31 -16.01
N ASN A 23 6.44 -21.39 -16.03
CA ASN A 23 7.17 -22.42 -15.32
C ASN A 23 6.99 -22.14 -13.82
N SER A 24 6.07 -22.85 -13.19
CA SER A 24 5.63 -22.72 -11.79
C SER A 24 6.71 -23.12 -10.75
N GLY A 25 7.99 -23.05 -11.12
CA GLY A 25 9.11 -23.48 -10.29
C GLY A 25 9.96 -22.35 -9.65
N LEU A 26 9.80 -21.07 -10.03
CA LEU A 26 10.74 -20.01 -9.59
C LEU A 26 10.21 -19.03 -8.54
N PHE A 27 8.96 -19.10 -8.14
CA PHE A 27 8.37 -18.25 -7.09
C PHE A 27 7.76 -19.05 -5.94
N GLY A 28 8.33 -20.19 -5.61
CA GLY A 28 7.97 -20.97 -4.44
C GLY A 28 8.41 -20.28 -3.13
N GLY A 29 7.92 -19.07 -2.86
CA GLY A 29 8.06 -18.46 -1.55
C GLY A 29 7.34 -19.33 -0.51
N LYS A 30 8.08 -19.81 0.50
CA LYS A 30 7.52 -20.61 1.60
C LYS A 30 6.43 -19.79 2.29
N THR A 31 5.17 -20.24 2.22
CA THR A 31 4.08 -19.58 2.92
C THR A 31 4.22 -19.86 4.42
N VAL A 32 4.36 -18.82 5.21
CA VAL A 32 4.39 -18.91 6.67
C VAL A 32 2.95 -18.82 7.18
N LYS A 33 2.49 -19.87 7.88
CA LYS A 33 1.22 -19.86 8.57
C LYS A 33 1.37 -19.21 9.95
N ALA A 34 0.40 -18.38 10.29
CA ALA A 34 0.33 -17.76 11.61
C ALA A 34 0.18 -18.79 12.73
N SER A 35 0.90 -18.58 13.81
CA SER A 35 0.70 -19.31 15.07
C SER A 35 -0.62 -18.87 15.74
N ARG A 36 -1.00 -19.55 16.81
CA ARG A 36 -2.15 -19.17 17.65
C ARG A 36 -1.75 -18.27 18.82
N ASN A 37 -0.46 -17.97 18.95
CA ASN A 37 0.07 -17.10 19.99
C ASN A 37 0.10 -15.66 19.49
N TYR A 38 -0.75 -14.79 20.04
CA TYR A 38 -0.86 -13.39 19.62
C TYR A 38 -0.05 -12.49 20.54
N VAL A 39 0.62 -11.52 19.95
CA VAL A 39 1.47 -10.55 20.64
C VAL A 39 1.14 -9.13 20.17
N THR A 40 1.33 -8.18 21.08
CA THR A 40 1.33 -6.75 20.75
C THR A 40 2.75 -6.24 20.77
N LYS A 41 3.18 -5.58 19.69
CA LYS A 41 4.52 -4.99 19.57
C LYS A 41 4.43 -3.52 19.22
N ASN A 42 5.03 -2.69 20.06
CA ASN A 42 5.20 -1.27 19.79
C ASN A 42 6.50 -1.05 19.01
N ILE A 43 6.40 -0.45 17.84
CA ILE A 43 7.51 -0.18 16.93
C ILE A 43 7.88 1.30 17.06
N LYS A 44 9.11 1.58 17.44
CA LYS A 44 9.63 2.96 17.46
C LYS A 44 9.92 3.40 16.05
N VAL A 45 9.37 4.52 15.65
CA VAL A 45 9.56 5.13 14.34
C VAL A 45 9.90 6.61 14.49
N ASP A 46 10.57 7.16 13.49
CA ASP A 46 10.81 8.59 13.38
C ASP A 46 9.53 9.33 12.96
N ASN A 47 9.54 10.66 13.04
CA ASN A 47 8.43 11.48 12.59
C ASN A 47 8.16 11.25 11.10
N PHE A 48 6.90 11.19 10.73
CA PHE A 48 6.45 11.04 9.36
C PHE A 48 5.21 11.88 9.09
N THR A 49 5.00 12.22 7.84
CA THR A 49 3.82 12.91 7.31
C THR A 49 3.17 12.16 6.16
N GLY A 50 3.76 11.05 5.74
CA GLY A 50 3.22 10.15 4.73
C GLY A 50 3.04 8.74 5.26
N LEU A 51 2.03 8.03 4.75
CA LEU A 51 1.75 6.62 5.00
C LEU A 51 1.73 5.86 3.68
N ASN A 52 2.54 4.83 3.59
CA ASN A 52 2.59 3.93 2.44
C ASN A 52 2.34 2.49 2.88
N LEU A 53 1.24 1.93 2.42
CA LEU A 53 0.81 0.58 2.71
C LEU A 53 0.97 -0.29 1.47
N ALA A 54 1.72 -1.37 1.57
CA ALA A 54 1.89 -2.31 0.46
C ALA A 54 1.51 -3.74 0.85
N GLY A 55 0.67 -4.36 0.02
CA GLY A 55 0.14 -5.71 0.24
C GLY A 55 -1.28 -5.71 0.77
N SER A 56 -1.57 -6.56 1.74
CA SER A 56 -2.93 -6.78 2.27
C SER A 56 -3.11 -6.45 3.77
N PRO A 57 -2.18 -5.81 4.50
CA PRO A 57 -2.44 -5.41 5.87
C PRO A 57 -3.51 -4.31 5.95
N ASN A 58 -4.26 -4.28 7.06
CA ASN A 58 -5.16 -3.18 7.37
C ASN A 58 -4.52 -2.28 8.43
N VAL A 59 -4.70 -0.98 8.28
CA VAL A 59 -4.14 0.04 9.16
C VAL A 59 -5.25 0.96 9.66
N THR A 60 -5.32 1.12 10.98
CA THR A 60 -6.14 2.16 11.60
C THR A 60 -5.24 3.33 11.97
N TYR A 61 -5.44 4.48 11.34
CA TYR A 61 -4.71 5.71 11.63
C TYR A 61 -5.52 6.64 12.53
N THR A 62 -4.84 7.21 13.50
CA THR A 62 -5.43 8.22 14.40
C THR A 62 -4.55 9.47 14.41
N GLN A 63 -5.10 10.61 14.02
CA GLN A 63 -4.38 11.89 14.14
C GLN A 63 -4.27 12.29 15.61
N LYS A 64 -3.05 12.38 16.13
CA LYS A 64 -2.76 12.67 17.54
C LYS A 64 -1.50 13.50 17.67
N ALA A 65 -1.58 14.57 18.44
CA ALA A 65 -0.40 15.38 18.77
C ALA A 65 0.63 14.58 19.59
N GLY A 66 1.90 14.83 19.34
CA GLY A 66 3.00 14.20 20.04
C GLY A 66 3.85 13.30 19.15
N LYS A 67 4.57 12.37 19.79
CA LYS A 67 5.44 11.44 19.06
C LYS A 67 4.60 10.42 18.29
N PRO A 68 5.07 10.02 17.10
CA PRO A 68 4.38 8.98 16.34
C PRO A 68 4.45 7.64 17.08
N GLU A 69 3.38 6.89 16.98
CA GLU A 69 3.26 5.56 17.58
C GLU A 69 2.82 4.56 16.52
N VAL A 70 3.41 3.38 16.54
CA VAL A 70 3.00 2.24 15.71
C VAL A 70 2.87 1.02 16.60
N GLU A 71 1.65 0.50 16.70
CA GLU A 71 1.33 -0.71 17.43
C GLU A 71 0.88 -1.80 16.46
N VAL A 72 1.44 -2.98 16.59
CA VAL A 72 1.09 -4.15 15.77
C VAL A 72 0.60 -5.26 16.68
N TYR A 73 -0.62 -5.75 16.45
CA TYR A 73 -1.20 -6.91 17.09
C TYR A 73 -1.37 -8.03 16.07
N THR A 74 -0.63 -9.11 16.21
CA THR A 74 -0.66 -10.27 15.32
C THR A 74 -0.02 -11.49 16.00
N SER A 75 0.08 -12.60 15.27
CA SER A 75 0.80 -13.80 15.74
C SER A 75 2.30 -13.53 15.90
N ASP A 76 2.92 -14.12 16.90
CA ASP A 76 4.33 -13.96 17.26
C ASP A 76 5.29 -14.23 16.11
N ASN A 77 4.99 -15.25 15.31
CA ASN A 77 5.80 -15.62 14.14
C ASN A 77 5.53 -14.77 12.89
N ILE A 78 4.52 -13.89 12.92
CA ILE A 78 4.18 -13.00 11.80
C ILE A 78 4.72 -11.59 12.04
N VAL A 79 4.76 -11.13 13.28
CA VAL A 79 5.17 -9.76 13.61
C VAL A 79 6.58 -9.44 13.09
N ASP A 80 7.51 -10.39 13.13
CA ASP A 80 8.88 -10.19 12.65
C ASP A 80 9.03 -10.30 11.12
N LEU A 81 7.97 -10.68 10.41
CA LEU A 81 7.93 -10.69 8.94
C LEU A 81 7.45 -9.36 8.35
N LEU A 82 6.95 -8.47 9.19
CA LEU A 82 6.63 -7.11 8.79
C LEU A 82 7.92 -6.29 8.63
N ASP A 83 7.93 -5.43 7.65
CA ASP A 83 8.94 -4.39 7.41
C ASP A 83 8.23 -3.04 7.57
N ILE A 84 8.45 -2.41 8.73
CA ILE A 84 7.86 -1.14 9.11
C ILE A 84 9.00 -0.17 9.38
N ASN A 85 9.12 0.84 8.53
CA ASN A 85 10.19 1.84 8.62
C ASN A 85 9.75 3.20 8.06
N VAL A 86 10.45 4.26 8.46
CA VAL A 86 10.26 5.60 7.90
C VAL A 86 11.40 5.91 6.95
N VAL A 87 11.05 6.25 5.72
CA VAL A 87 11.98 6.71 4.68
C VAL A 87 11.41 7.96 4.03
N ASN A 88 12.20 9.01 3.94
CA ASN A 88 11.79 10.30 3.36
C ASN A 88 10.46 10.82 3.95
N ASN A 89 10.34 10.86 5.28
CA ASN A 89 9.14 11.27 6.02
C ASN A 89 7.89 10.43 5.72
N THR A 90 8.05 9.25 5.15
CA THR A 90 6.95 8.33 4.85
C THR A 90 7.10 7.04 5.64
N LEU A 91 6.09 6.70 6.44
CA LEU A 91 5.99 5.41 7.10
C LEU A 91 5.61 4.35 6.08
N ASN A 92 6.49 3.39 5.87
CA ASN A 92 6.26 2.25 4.99
C ASN A 92 5.86 1.05 5.81
N ILE A 93 4.76 0.41 5.43
CA ILE A 93 4.23 -0.81 6.06
C ILE A 93 4.06 -1.87 4.97
N LYS A 94 4.80 -2.95 5.07
CA LYS A 94 4.75 -4.07 4.12
C LYS A 94 5.26 -5.35 4.76
N PHE A 95 5.06 -6.48 4.10
CA PHE A 95 5.79 -7.70 4.44
C PHE A 95 7.19 -7.70 3.80
N LYS A 96 8.13 -8.38 4.43
CA LYS A 96 9.48 -8.59 3.89
C LYS A 96 9.41 -9.27 2.52
N LYS A 97 10.35 -8.93 1.64
CA LYS A 97 10.40 -9.51 0.29
C LYS A 97 10.58 -11.04 0.32
N GLY A 98 9.90 -11.73 -0.60
CA GLY A 98 10.00 -13.17 -0.75
C GLY A 98 9.27 -13.98 0.32
N VAL A 99 8.47 -13.34 1.16
CA VAL A 99 7.67 -14.01 2.19
C VAL A 99 6.20 -13.94 1.80
N SER A 100 5.57 -15.09 1.73
CA SER A 100 4.11 -15.21 1.66
C SER A 100 3.59 -15.58 3.04
N VAL A 101 2.54 -14.90 3.51
CA VAL A 101 2.00 -15.12 4.85
C VAL A 101 0.51 -15.44 4.77
N SER A 102 0.09 -16.37 5.63
CA SER A 102 -1.31 -16.66 5.87
C SER A 102 -1.61 -16.39 7.35
N TYR A 103 -2.38 -15.35 7.61
CA TYR A 103 -2.74 -14.92 8.97
C TYR A 103 -4.25 -14.77 9.13
N ASN A 104 -4.72 -14.95 10.36
CA ASN A 104 -6.12 -14.75 10.71
C ASN A 104 -6.38 -13.37 11.30
N LYS A 105 -5.36 -12.78 11.96
CA LYS A 105 -5.48 -11.51 12.65
C LYS A 105 -4.19 -10.70 12.51
N LEU A 106 -4.33 -9.52 11.97
CA LEU A 106 -3.28 -8.51 11.87
C LEU A 106 -3.94 -7.14 11.99
N GLU A 107 -3.69 -6.46 13.08
CA GLU A 107 -4.16 -5.11 13.35
C GLU A 107 -2.93 -4.22 13.50
N ILE A 108 -2.87 -3.15 12.73
CA ILE A 108 -1.80 -2.16 12.78
C ILE A 108 -2.43 -0.81 13.10
N ARG A 109 -2.09 -0.26 14.26
CA ARG A 109 -2.53 1.05 14.71
C ARG A 109 -1.38 2.03 14.59
N VAL A 110 -1.65 3.15 13.95
CA VAL A 110 -0.66 4.18 13.64
C VAL A 110 -1.18 5.53 14.11
N SER A 111 -0.34 6.32 14.76
CA SER A 111 -0.68 7.69 15.08
C SER A 111 0.47 8.65 14.75
N SER A 112 0.12 9.85 14.31
CA SER A 112 1.04 10.98 14.14
C SER A 112 0.28 12.31 14.21
N GLU A 113 1.02 13.40 14.37
CA GLU A 113 0.44 14.74 14.45
C GLU A 113 -0.12 15.21 13.11
N THR A 114 0.55 14.88 12.01
CA THR A 114 0.19 15.34 10.67
C THR A 114 0.29 14.19 9.67
N LEU A 115 -0.69 14.12 8.77
CA LEU A 115 -0.67 13.21 7.62
C LEU A 115 -1.13 13.97 6.38
N ASN A 116 -0.29 13.99 5.34
CA ASN A 116 -0.55 14.72 4.10
C ASN A 116 -0.38 13.86 2.84
N ASN A 117 0.06 12.62 2.99
CA ASN A 117 0.17 11.68 1.89
C ASN A 117 -0.22 10.27 2.35
N ILE A 118 -1.16 9.66 1.63
CA ILE A 118 -1.58 8.28 1.85
C ILE A 118 -1.45 7.53 0.53
N SER A 119 -0.72 6.43 0.55
CA SER A 119 -0.54 5.56 -0.61
C SER A 119 -0.84 4.11 -0.23
N VAL A 120 -1.74 3.48 -0.95
CA VAL A 120 -2.11 2.07 -0.79
C VAL A 120 -1.81 1.33 -2.08
N ALA A 121 -1.02 0.28 -2.00
CA ALA A 121 -0.67 -0.58 -3.13
C ALA A 121 -0.99 -2.04 -2.79
N GLY A 122 -2.07 -2.57 -3.32
CA GLY A 122 -2.56 -3.92 -3.07
C GLY A 122 -4.01 -3.96 -2.64
N SER A 123 -4.32 -4.77 -1.62
CA SER A 123 -5.68 -4.99 -1.11
C SER A 123 -5.81 -4.68 0.39
N GLY A 124 -4.87 -3.93 0.94
CA GLY A 124 -4.92 -3.47 2.32
C GLY A 124 -5.78 -2.21 2.45
N ASN A 125 -6.39 -2.00 3.61
CA ASN A 125 -7.26 -0.85 3.87
C ASN A 125 -6.63 0.10 4.88
N VAL A 126 -6.94 1.40 4.73
CA VAL A 126 -6.57 2.44 5.70
C VAL A 126 -7.83 3.09 6.23
N GLU A 127 -8.04 2.99 7.53
CA GLU A 127 -9.12 3.65 8.25
C GLU A 127 -8.58 4.88 8.99
N LEU A 128 -9.17 6.05 8.78
CA LEU A 128 -8.88 7.28 9.51
C LEU A 128 -9.87 7.43 10.68
N ALA A 129 -9.58 6.77 11.80
CA ALA A 129 -10.52 6.53 12.89
C ALA A 129 -11.09 7.78 13.58
N ASN A 130 -10.39 8.91 13.55
CA ASN A 130 -10.88 10.18 14.09
C ASN A 130 -10.93 11.31 13.06
N GLY A 131 -10.98 10.91 11.78
CA GLY A 131 -10.90 11.84 10.66
C GLY A 131 -9.47 12.37 10.44
N LEU A 132 -9.34 13.37 9.58
CA LEU A 132 -8.05 13.97 9.25
C LEU A 132 -8.21 15.48 9.02
N LYS A 133 -7.35 16.28 9.66
CA LYS A 133 -7.21 17.70 9.40
C LYS A 133 -5.83 17.98 8.84
N THR A 134 -5.75 18.57 7.66
CA THR A 134 -4.50 18.88 7.01
C THR A 134 -4.65 20.07 6.07
N ASP A 135 -3.57 20.73 5.71
CA ASP A 135 -3.57 21.80 4.72
C ASP A 135 -3.53 21.28 3.28
N HIS A 136 -2.89 20.15 3.05
CA HIS A 136 -2.93 19.46 1.76
C HIS A 136 -2.90 17.95 1.96
N LEU A 137 -3.62 17.24 1.09
CA LEU A 137 -3.70 15.80 1.12
C LEU A 137 -3.51 15.22 -0.28
N LYS A 138 -2.60 14.29 -0.38
CA LYS A 138 -2.44 13.43 -1.55
C LYS A 138 -2.84 12.00 -1.19
N VAL A 139 -3.77 11.44 -1.94
CA VAL A 139 -4.24 10.06 -1.80
C VAL A 139 -3.95 9.32 -3.09
N SER A 140 -3.35 8.15 -2.99
CA SER A 140 -3.06 7.29 -4.14
C SER A 140 -3.40 5.85 -3.80
N VAL A 141 -4.30 5.23 -4.55
CA VAL A 141 -4.66 3.82 -4.40
C VAL A 141 -4.37 3.09 -5.69
N ALA A 142 -3.60 2.01 -5.60
CA ALA A 142 -3.29 1.12 -6.72
C ALA A 142 -3.62 -0.31 -6.33
N GLY A 143 -4.75 -0.82 -6.83
CA GLY A 143 -5.25 -2.17 -6.51
C GLY A 143 -6.71 -2.16 -6.09
N SER A 144 -7.04 -2.96 -5.08
CA SER A 144 -8.40 -3.11 -4.55
C SER A 144 -8.48 -2.79 -3.05
N GLY A 145 -7.61 -1.94 -2.58
CA GLY A 145 -7.62 -1.45 -1.20
C GLY A 145 -8.49 -0.21 -1.06
N ASP A 146 -9.04 0.00 0.13
CA ASP A 146 -9.93 1.12 0.43
C ASP A 146 -9.31 2.09 1.44
N ILE A 147 -9.76 3.34 1.41
CA ILE A 147 -9.42 4.35 2.40
C ILE A 147 -10.73 4.91 2.97
N ASP A 148 -11.00 4.55 4.22
CA ASP A 148 -12.21 4.95 4.94
C ASP A 148 -11.92 6.14 5.86
N ALA A 149 -12.79 7.14 5.83
CA ALA A 149 -12.70 8.30 6.70
C ALA A 149 -14.08 8.91 6.94
N ASP A 150 -14.49 9.04 8.18
CA ASP A 150 -15.73 9.72 8.55
C ASP A 150 -15.66 11.21 8.22
N ASN A 151 -14.49 11.82 8.31
CA ASN A 151 -14.34 13.27 8.20
C ASN A 151 -12.94 13.66 7.74
N ILE A 152 -12.84 14.35 6.61
CA ILE A 152 -11.57 14.94 6.13
C ILE A 152 -11.76 16.44 5.98
N THR A 153 -10.94 17.21 6.70
CA THR A 153 -10.85 18.66 6.54
C THR A 153 -9.52 19.01 5.89
N CYS A 154 -9.55 19.37 4.61
CA CYS A 154 -8.41 19.85 3.86
C CYS A 154 -8.59 21.31 3.51
N THR A 155 -7.72 22.20 4.01
CA THR A 155 -7.87 23.66 3.80
C THR A 155 -7.23 24.14 2.51
N GLY A 156 -6.39 23.35 1.88
CA GLY A 156 -5.71 23.63 0.60
C GLY A 156 -6.00 22.56 -0.45
N ASN A 157 -4.96 21.99 -1.02
CA ASN A 157 -5.09 21.08 -2.16
C ASN A 157 -5.39 19.64 -1.74
N LEU A 158 -6.43 19.05 -2.34
CA LEU A 158 -6.74 17.64 -2.27
C LEU A 158 -6.49 16.99 -3.64
N ASN A 159 -5.57 16.02 -3.69
CA ASN A 159 -5.28 15.25 -4.89
C ASN A 159 -5.58 13.78 -4.63
N VAL A 160 -6.52 13.21 -5.39
CA VAL A 160 -6.90 11.80 -5.29
C VAL A 160 -6.64 11.10 -6.61
N SER A 161 -5.94 9.98 -6.57
CA SER A 161 -5.65 9.13 -7.72
C SER A 161 -5.95 7.69 -7.39
N VAL A 162 -6.84 7.06 -8.13
CA VAL A 162 -7.24 5.68 -7.96
C VAL A 162 -6.98 4.92 -9.25
N ALA A 163 -6.24 3.84 -9.16
CA ALA A 163 -5.97 2.90 -10.24
C ALA A 163 -6.33 1.48 -9.78
N GLY A 164 -7.55 1.04 -10.08
CA GLY A 164 -8.10 -0.24 -9.64
C GLY A 164 -9.56 -0.13 -9.24
N SER A 165 -9.98 -0.99 -8.31
CA SER A 165 -11.37 -1.07 -7.81
C SER A 165 -11.42 -0.69 -6.33
N ALA A 166 -11.05 0.54 -5.99
CA ALA A 166 -11.09 1.07 -4.63
C ALA A 166 -12.36 1.91 -4.41
N THR A 167 -12.81 1.98 -3.15
CA THR A 167 -13.91 2.85 -2.68
C THR A 167 -13.44 3.78 -1.56
#